data_aec74aa86e443220de3b2c6af66c7570
#
_entry.id   aec74aa86e443220de3b2c6af66c7570
#
_cell.length_a   1.000
_cell.length_b   1.000
_cell.length_c   1.000
_cell.angle_alpha   90.00
_cell.angle_beta   90.00
_cell.angle_gamma   90.00
#
_symmetry.space_group_name_H-M   'P 1'
#
loop_
_entity.id
_entity.type
_entity.pdbx_description
1 polymer ?
#
loop_
_entity_poly.entity_id
_entity_poly.type
_entity_poly.pdbx_seq_one_letter_code
_entity_poly.pdbx_strand_id
1 'polypeptide(L)'
;MPHNLVIVAKESAQKVGDASFKMLSDPKAGEKNYAPDLSEVLHVIPVINPGETHTLHFRTPETPGDYPFICTFPGHWMAMQGILKVE
;
A
#
# COMPACT_ATOMS: atom_id res chain seq x y z
N MET A 1 -11.46 -0.43 -12.17
CA MET A 1 -11.18 -1.30 -11.02
C MET A 1 -10.81 -0.45 -9.82
N PRO A 2 -11.22 -0.83 -8.60
CA PRO A 2 -10.83 -0.08 -7.42
C PRO A 2 -9.35 -0.27 -7.10
N HIS A 3 -8.77 0.72 -6.45
CA HIS A 3 -7.36 0.71 -6.07
C HIS A 3 -7.18 1.32 -4.68
N ASN A 4 -6.15 0.90 -3.97
CA ASN A 4 -5.64 1.60 -2.80
C ASN A 4 -4.19 2.00 -3.05
N LEU A 5 -3.57 2.67 -2.10
CA LEU A 5 -2.15 2.99 -2.16
C LEU A 5 -1.56 2.81 -0.78
N VAL A 6 -0.48 2.03 -0.69
CA VAL A 6 0.20 1.73 0.57
C VAL A 6 1.65 2.15 0.43
N ILE A 7 2.10 3.07 1.30
CA ILE A 7 3.51 3.46 1.37
C ILE A 7 4.20 2.57 2.39
N VAL A 8 5.28 1.92 1.99
CA VAL A 8 5.96 0.92 2.80
C VAL A 8 7.39 1.34 3.13
N ALA A 9 7.99 0.68 4.12
CA ALA A 9 9.37 0.91 4.50
C ALA A 9 10.31 0.52 3.35
N LYS A 10 11.54 1.05 3.39
CA LYS A 10 12.55 0.75 2.36
C LYS A 10 12.71 -0.75 2.19
N GLU A 11 12.80 -1.20 0.93
CA GLU A 11 13.02 -2.61 0.56
C GLU A 11 11.93 -3.57 1.06
N SER A 12 10.74 -3.07 1.37
CA SER A 12 9.66 -3.87 1.95
C SER A 12 8.51 -4.16 0.97
N ALA A 13 8.61 -3.73 -0.29
CA ALA A 13 7.53 -3.93 -1.26
C ALA A 13 7.17 -5.41 -1.43
N GLN A 14 8.19 -6.29 -1.55
CA GLN A 14 7.97 -7.73 -1.71
C GLN A 14 7.28 -8.31 -0.49
N LYS A 15 7.74 -7.97 0.70
CA LYS A 15 7.16 -8.49 1.95
C LYS A 15 5.70 -8.08 2.09
N VAL A 16 5.40 -6.81 1.87
CA VAL A 16 4.04 -6.30 1.98
C VAL A 16 3.16 -6.85 0.86
N GLY A 17 3.70 -6.96 -0.35
CA GLY A 17 2.98 -7.56 -1.48
C GLY A 17 2.62 -9.02 -1.22
N ASP A 18 3.55 -9.81 -0.70
CA ASP A 18 3.29 -11.21 -0.36
C ASP A 18 2.23 -11.32 0.73
N ALA A 19 2.27 -10.43 1.73
CA ALA A 19 1.25 -10.39 2.77
C ALA A 19 -0.13 -10.04 2.19
N SER A 20 -0.18 -9.18 1.17
CA SER A 20 -1.44 -8.82 0.52
C SER A 20 -2.06 -10.02 -0.21
N PHE A 21 -1.26 -10.90 -0.78
CA PHE A 21 -1.76 -12.15 -1.37
C PHE A 21 -2.42 -13.04 -0.31
N LYS A 22 -1.85 -13.11 0.87
CA LYS A 22 -2.42 -13.92 1.97
C LYS A 22 -3.77 -13.38 2.42
N MET A 23 -4.02 -12.09 2.23
CA MET A 23 -5.31 -11.49 2.57
C MET A 23 -6.44 -11.93 1.65
N LEU A 24 -6.16 -12.56 0.52
CA LEU A 24 -7.20 -13.09 -0.37
C LEU A 24 -8.07 -14.12 0.34
N SER A 25 -7.54 -14.82 1.33
CA SER A 25 -8.29 -15.80 2.12
C SER A 25 -8.88 -15.22 3.40
N ASP A 26 -8.66 -13.94 3.70
CA ASP A 26 -9.20 -13.28 4.87
C ASP A 26 -10.58 -12.67 4.54
N PRO A 27 -11.67 -13.17 5.17
CA PRO A 27 -13.00 -12.63 4.89
C PRO A 27 -13.18 -11.16 5.33
N LYS A 28 -12.27 -10.64 6.14
CA LYS A 28 -12.30 -9.24 6.60
C LYS A 28 -11.33 -8.34 5.86
N ALA A 29 -10.72 -8.80 4.78
CA ALA A 29 -9.74 -8.02 4.04
C ALA A 29 -10.32 -6.68 3.55
N GLY A 30 -11.55 -6.67 3.09
CA GLY A 30 -12.22 -5.45 2.64
C GLY A 30 -12.37 -4.41 3.74
N GLU A 31 -12.64 -4.85 4.97
CA GLU A 31 -12.73 -3.95 6.13
C GLU A 31 -11.39 -3.29 6.46
N LYS A 32 -10.29 -3.95 6.11
CA LYS A 32 -8.93 -3.44 6.30
C LYS A 32 -8.41 -2.70 5.07
N ASN A 33 -9.28 -2.40 4.10
CA ASN A 33 -8.91 -1.77 2.82
C ASN A 33 -7.83 -2.54 2.08
N TYR A 34 -7.78 -3.87 2.27
CA TYR A 34 -6.78 -4.76 1.69
C TYR A 34 -5.34 -4.37 2.03
N ALA A 35 -5.13 -3.63 3.11
CA ALA A 35 -3.80 -3.25 3.58
C ALA A 35 -3.34 -4.25 4.66
N PRO A 36 -2.20 -4.92 4.47
CA PRO A 36 -1.67 -5.83 5.48
C PRO A 36 -1.34 -5.11 6.78
N ASP A 37 -1.58 -5.76 7.92
CA ASP A 37 -1.26 -5.22 9.24
C ASP A 37 0.18 -5.56 9.60
N LEU A 38 1.11 -4.79 9.04
CA LEU A 38 2.55 -4.96 9.24
C LEU A 38 3.18 -3.63 9.64
N SER A 39 4.24 -3.69 10.45
CA SER A 39 4.99 -2.49 10.83
C SER A 39 5.65 -1.80 9.62
N GLU A 40 5.91 -2.54 8.54
CA GLU A 40 6.46 -2.00 7.30
C GLU A 40 5.46 -1.16 6.51
N VAL A 41 4.17 -1.27 6.81
CA VAL A 41 3.14 -0.42 6.21
C VAL A 41 3.12 0.91 6.96
N LEU A 42 3.58 1.97 6.30
CA LEU A 42 3.76 3.28 6.93
C LEU A 42 2.50 4.15 6.82
N HIS A 43 1.90 4.17 5.64
CA HIS A 43 0.70 4.97 5.37
C HIS A 43 -0.20 4.25 4.38
N VAL A 44 -1.50 4.45 4.51
CA VAL A 44 -2.51 3.80 3.65
C VAL A 44 -3.49 4.84 3.12
N ILE A 45 -3.69 4.85 1.81
CA ILE A 45 -4.86 5.47 1.20
C ILE A 45 -5.89 4.35 1.03
N PRO A 46 -7.11 4.51 1.58
CA PRO A 46 -8.14 3.47 1.48
C PRO A 46 -8.52 3.15 0.03
N VAL A 47 -9.20 2.03 -0.16
CA VAL A 47 -9.68 1.65 -1.49
C VAL A 47 -10.63 2.73 -2.03
N ILE A 48 -10.34 3.18 -3.24
CA ILE A 48 -11.18 4.13 -3.97
C ILE A 48 -11.64 3.51 -5.28
N ASN A 49 -12.82 3.92 -5.72
CA ASN A 49 -13.39 3.44 -6.98
C ASN A 49 -12.98 4.34 -8.14
N PRO A 50 -13.08 3.86 -9.40
CA PRO A 50 -12.78 4.70 -10.56
C PRO A 50 -13.56 6.02 -10.53
N GLY A 51 -12.87 7.11 -10.85
CA GLY A 51 -13.47 8.45 -10.82
C GLY A 51 -13.48 9.14 -9.49
N GLU A 52 -13.14 8.44 -8.41
CA GLU A 52 -13.04 9.03 -7.08
C GLU A 52 -11.64 9.60 -6.83
N THR A 53 -11.55 10.57 -5.92
CA THR A 53 -10.29 11.18 -5.50
C THR A 53 -10.16 11.10 -3.99
N HIS A 54 -8.99 10.74 -3.50
CA HIS A 54 -8.68 10.75 -2.08
C HIS A 54 -7.36 11.48 -1.86
N THR A 55 -7.31 12.31 -0.81
CA THR A 55 -6.10 13.04 -0.43
C THR A 55 -5.62 12.55 0.92
N LEU A 56 -4.35 12.16 1.00
CA LEU A 56 -3.70 11.75 2.25
C LEU A 56 -2.68 12.80 2.63
N HIS A 57 -2.84 13.36 3.83
CA HIS A 57 -1.84 14.25 4.41
C HIS A 57 -0.99 13.44 5.38
N PHE A 58 0.32 13.39 5.15
CA PHE A 58 1.19 12.60 5.98
C PHE A 58 2.56 13.28 6.12
N ARG A 59 3.28 12.88 7.16
CA ARG A 59 4.66 13.33 7.36
C ARG A 59 5.58 12.34 6.65
N THR A 60 6.51 12.86 5.82
CA THR A 60 7.50 12.00 5.16
C THR A 60 8.41 11.36 6.21
N PRO A 61 8.93 10.14 5.93
CA PRO A 61 9.92 9.52 6.82
C PRO A 61 11.12 10.43 7.02
N GLU A 62 11.68 10.41 8.22
CA GLU A 62 12.84 11.27 8.56
C GLU A 62 14.13 10.81 7.88
N THR A 63 14.26 9.51 7.64
CA THR A 63 15.44 8.95 6.99
C THR A 63 15.32 9.10 5.49
N PRO A 64 16.27 9.77 4.82
CA PRO A 64 16.25 9.85 3.35
C PRO A 64 16.35 8.48 2.71
N GLY A 65 15.78 8.34 1.54
CA GLY A 65 15.84 7.11 0.76
C GLY A 65 14.63 6.91 -0.13
N ASP A 66 14.56 5.74 -0.72
CA ASP A 66 13.49 5.35 -1.61
C ASP A 66 12.49 4.48 -0.86
N TYR A 67 11.25 4.94 -0.79
CA TYR A 67 10.15 4.25 -0.10
C TYR A 67 9.17 3.78 -1.15
N PRO A 68 9.00 2.46 -1.34
CA PRO A 68 8.02 1.98 -2.31
C PRO A 68 6.60 2.33 -1.92
N PHE A 69 5.74 2.53 -2.91
CA PHE A 69 4.30 2.48 -2.70
C PHE A 69 3.68 1.48 -3.66
N ILE A 70 2.70 0.76 -3.20
CA ILE A 70 2.07 -0.32 -3.95
C ILE A 70 0.56 -0.26 -3.79
N CYS A 71 -0.15 -0.85 -4.75
CA CYS A 71 -1.57 -1.12 -4.62
C CYS A 71 -1.73 -2.54 -4.10
N THR A 72 -2.36 -2.72 -2.93
CA THR A 72 -2.57 -4.04 -2.34
C THR A 72 -3.95 -4.60 -2.57
N PHE A 73 -4.78 -3.94 -3.38
CA PHE A 73 -6.03 -4.52 -3.84
C PHE A 73 -5.72 -5.85 -4.55
N PRO A 74 -6.55 -6.91 -4.36
CA PRO A 74 -6.21 -8.24 -4.83
C PRO A 74 -5.71 -8.30 -6.28
N GLY A 75 -4.55 -8.91 -6.47
CA GLY A 75 -3.95 -9.11 -7.77
C GLY A 75 -3.17 -7.94 -8.36
N HIS A 76 -3.06 -6.81 -7.68
CA HIS A 76 -2.51 -5.59 -8.27
C HIS A 76 -1.05 -5.27 -7.93
N TRP A 77 -0.53 -5.76 -6.81
CA TRP A 77 0.72 -5.19 -6.28
C TRP A 77 1.92 -5.34 -7.21
N MET A 78 2.00 -6.44 -7.96
CA MET A 78 3.15 -6.68 -8.84
C MET A 78 3.22 -5.69 -10.00
N ALA A 79 2.06 -5.24 -10.49
CA ALA A 79 1.98 -4.35 -11.65
C ALA A 79 1.80 -2.88 -11.26
N MET A 80 1.36 -2.61 -10.04
CA MET A 80 1.00 -1.25 -9.60
C MET A 80 1.86 -0.81 -8.43
N GLN A 81 3.05 -0.33 -8.72
CA GLN A 81 4.00 0.12 -7.72
C GLN A 81 4.81 1.30 -8.21
N GLY A 82 5.36 2.06 -7.28
CA GLY A 82 6.20 3.21 -7.59
C GLY A 82 7.11 3.50 -6.40
N ILE A 83 7.83 4.60 -6.49
CA ILE A 83 8.82 5.00 -5.47
C ILE A 83 8.54 6.42 -5.01
N LEU A 84 8.44 6.60 -3.70
CA LEU A 84 8.46 7.91 -3.05
C LEU A 84 9.91 8.19 -2.65
N LYS A 85 10.52 9.18 -3.27
CA LYS A 85 11.90 9.54 -2.98
C LYS A 85 11.94 10.65 -1.92
N VAL A 86 12.60 10.36 -0.80
CA VAL A 86 12.81 11.32 0.29
C VAL A 86 14.26 11.77 0.27
N GLU A 87 14.49 13.07 0.15
CA GLU A 87 15.83 13.66 0.04
C GLU A 87 16.33 14.25 1.35
#